data_e00da8fb6e5342db55a3a1d1676cc545
#
_entry.id   e00da8fb6e5342db55a3a1d1676cc545
#
_cell.length_a   1.000
_cell.length_b   1.000
_cell.length_c   1.000
_cell.angle_alpha   90.00
_cell.angle_beta   90.00
_cell.angle_gamma   90.00
#
_symmetry.space_group_name_H-M   'P 1'
#
loop_
_entity.id
_entity.type
_entity.pdbx_description
1 polymer ?
#
loop_
_entity_poly.entity_id
_entity_poly.type
_entity_poly.pdbx_seq_one_letter_code
_entity_poly.pdbx_strand_id
1 'polypeptide(L)'
;MRTDIELLDAWCGGDNEAGDALIRRHFEAVCRFFRSKLDEDVEDLIQRTFQVCTQRRRELSPEGSFRGFLFGVARNLLLDHLRRRYRRGEHDDVHVHSLRDLGTTPSEAVARDERERMMREAMHRIPLEQRLLLELAHWEGLSGREIAQALEIGENTVRSRLSRARAALREALERLGAAP
;
A
#
# COMPACT_ATOMS: atom_id res chain seq x y z
N MET A 1 -21.08 13.60 -4.62
CA MET A 1 -20.33 12.82 -3.60
C MET A 1 -19.16 13.70 -3.16
N ARG A 2 -19.04 13.99 -1.86
CA ARG A 2 -17.93 14.83 -1.34
C ARG A 2 -16.58 14.21 -1.69
N THR A 3 -15.62 15.04 -2.06
CA THR A 3 -14.21 14.64 -2.27
C THR A 3 -13.51 14.37 -0.94
N ASP A 4 -12.32 13.75 -0.96
CA ASP A 4 -11.54 13.52 0.26
C ASP A 4 -11.13 14.83 0.95
N ILE A 5 -10.86 15.87 0.18
CA ILE A 5 -10.52 17.20 0.70
C ILE A 5 -11.72 17.79 1.43
N GLU A 6 -12.91 17.78 0.83
CA GLU A 6 -14.12 18.30 1.46
C GLU A 6 -14.49 17.54 2.74
N LEU A 7 -14.29 16.21 2.76
CA LEU A 7 -14.52 15.39 3.95
C LEU A 7 -13.49 15.69 5.05
N LEU A 8 -12.23 15.84 4.68
CA LEU A 8 -11.16 16.16 5.62
C LEU A 8 -11.36 17.55 6.24
N ASP A 9 -11.70 18.55 5.44
CA ASP A 9 -11.94 19.90 5.91
C ASP A 9 -13.12 19.96 6.88
N ALA A 10 -14.24 19.29 6.53
CA ALA A 10 -15.39 19.18 7.41
C ALA A 10 -15.04 18.46 8.72
N TRP A 11 -14.28 17.37 8.65
CA TRP A 11 -13.80 16.63 9.83
C TRP A 11 -12.86 17.47 10.72
N CYS A 12 -11.97 18.25 10.14
CA CYS A 12 -11.14 19.20 10.87
C CYS A 12 -11.96 20.30 11.54
N GLY A 13 -13.09 20.67 10.94
CA GLY A 13 -14.09 21.58 11.49
C GLY A 13 -14.99 20.99 12.59
N GLY A 14 -14.89 19.67 12.88
CA GLY A 14 -15.63 18.99 13.93
C GLY A 14 -16.78 18.09 13.45
N ASP A 15 -17.00 17.97 12.14
CA ASP A 15 -17.97 17.04 11.54
C ASP A 15 -17.43 15.60 11.61
N ASN A 16 -17.81 14.85 12.64
CA ASN A 16 -17.39 13.47 12.84
C ASN A 16 -17.97 12.52 11.79
N GLU A 17 -19.14 12.82 11.21
CA GLU A 17 -19.75 12.01 10.15
C GLU A 17 -18.89 12.09 8.86
N ALA A 18 -18.32 13.26 8.57
CA ALA A 18 -17.38 13.43 7.48
C ALA A 18 -16.09 12.59 7.71
N GLY A 19 -15.61 12.54 8.95
CA GLY A 19 -14.48 11.69 9.34
C GLY A 19 -14.78 10.21 9.15
N ASP A 20 -15.94 9.75 9.62
CA ASP A 20 -16.38 8.36 9.43
C ASP A 20 -16.52 8.00 7.94
N ALA A 21 -17.08 8.91 7.13
CA ALA A 21 -17.20 8.71 5.68
C ALA A 21 -15.83 8.58 5.01
N LEU A 22 -14.87 9.41 5.41
CA LEU A 22 -13.50 9.38 4.87
C LEU A 22 -12.77 8.09 5.26
N ILE A 23 -12.85 7.68 6.53
CA ILE A 23 -12.29 6.43 7.02
C ILE A 23 -12.89 5.23 6.27
N ARG A 24 -14.21 5.13 6.17
CA ARG A 24 -14.90 4.03 5.48
C ARG A 24 -14.50 3.93 4.01
N ARG A 25 -14.31 5.06 3.34
CA ARG A 25 -13.87 5.10 1.91
C ARG A 25 -12.54 4.42 1.70
N HIS A 26 -11.61 4.54 2.63
CA HIS A 26 -10.25 4.02 2.51
C HIS A 26 -9.97 2.76 3.33
N PHE A 27 -10.94 2.29 4.11
CA PHE A 27 -10.78 1.17 5.04
C PHE A 27 -10.30 -0.11 4.33
N GLU A 28 -11.00 -0.51 3.27
CA GLU A 28 -10.65 -1.72 2.51
C GLU A 28 -9.25 -1.64 1.85
N ALA A 29 -8.84 -0.45 1.41
CA ALA A 29 -7.53 -0.24 0.84
C ALA A 29 -6.41 -0.45 1.89
N VAL A 30 -6.61 0.06 3.12
CA VAL A 30 -5.67 -0.16 4.23
C VAL A 30 -5.68 -1.64 4.66
N CYS A 31 -6.85 -2.29 4.69
CA CYS A 31 -6.94 -3.73 4.97
C CYS A 31 -6.13 -4.55 3.95
N ARG A 32 -6.31 -4.30 2.65
CA ARG A 32 -5.52 -4.97 1.60
C ARG A 32 -4.03 -4.73 1.76
N PHE A 33 -3.66 -3.47 2.05
CA PHE A 33 -2.26 -3.09 2.21
C PHE A 33 -1.54 -3.92 3.29
N PHE A 34 -2.17 -4.15 4.45
CA PHE A 34 -1.55 -4.96 5.51
C PHE A 34 -1.70 -6.46 5.26
N ARG A 35 -2.90 -6.95 4.90
CA ARG A 35 -3.16 -8.37 4.66
C ARG A 35 -2.33 -8.98 3.53
N SER A 36 -1.87 -8.18 2.58
CA SER A 36 -0.97 -8.64 1.53
C SER A 36 0.47 -8.89 2.01
N LYS A 37 0.80 -8.57 3.27
CA LYS A 37 2.17 -8.58 3.78
C LYS A 37 2.35 -9.29 5.11
N LEU A 38 1.27 -9.41 5.89
CA LEU A 38 1.29 -9.93 7.24
C LEU A 38 0.14 -10.92 7.45
N ASP A 39 0.41 -11.97 8.20
CA ASP A 39 -0.59 -12.94 8.66
C ASP A 39 -1.11 -12.59 10.06
N GLU A 40 -0.29 -11.96 10.87
CA GLU A 40 -0.57 -11.60 12.27
C GLU A 40 -0.51 -10.08 12.48
N ASP A 41 -1.12 -9.61 13.57
CA ASP A 41 -1.13 -8.19 14.00
C ASP A 41 -1.78 -7.20 12.98
N VAL A 42 -2.47 -7.71 11.95
CA VAL A 42 -3.05 -6.90 10.88
C VAL A 42 -4.09 -5.93 11.42
N GLU A 43 -4.99 -6.41 12.27
CA GLU A 43 -6.07 -5.63 12.85
C GLU A 43 -5.54 -4.49 13.74
N ASP A 44 -4.49 -4.77 14.53
CA ASP A 44 -3.84 -3.75 15.37
C ASP A 44 -3.21 -2.64 14.50
N LEU A 45 -2.52 -3.02 13.42
CA LEU A 45 -1.90 -2.06 12.52
C LEU A 45 -2.93 -1.22 11.76
N ILE A 46 -4.05 -1.81 11.34
CA ILE A 46 -5.17 -1.07 10.72
C ILE A 46 -5.73 -0.06 11.72
N GLN A 47 -6.05 -0.50 12.94
CA GLN A 47 -6.60 0.36 13.98
C GLN A 47 -5.64 1.53 14.31
N ARG A 48 -4.36 1.24 14.49
CA ARG A 48 -3.33 2.25 14.76
C ARG A 48 -3.16 3.24 13.62
N THR A 49 -3.28 2.77 12.37
CA THR A 49 -3.20 3.65 11.20
C THR A 49 -4.31 4.72 11.26
N PHE A 50 -5.55 4.32 11.45
CA PHE A 50 -6.66 5.26 11.53
C PHE A 50 -6.63 6.10 12.81
N GLN A 51 -6.16 5.55 13.93
CA GLN A 51 -5.94 6.30 15.15
C GLN A 51 -4.93 7.45 14.95
N VAL A 52 -3.80 7.18 14.33
CA VAL A 52 -2.80 8.21 14.00
C VAL A 52 -3.39 9.24 13.05
N CYS A 53 -4.11 8.81 12.00
CA CYS A 53 -4.77 9.73 11.08
C CYS A 53 -5.77 10.64 11.80
N THR A 54 -6.55 10.10 12.74
CA THR A 54 -7.50 10.88 13.54
C THR A 54 -6.81 11.91 14.42
N GLN A 55 -5.72 11.53 15.07
CA GLN A 55 -4.96 12.41 15.97
C GLN A 55 -4.26 13.53 15.20
N ARG A 56 -3.72 13.21 14.02
CA ARG A 56 -2.87 14.12 13.25
C ARG A 56 -3.57 14.75 12.03
N ARG A 57 -4.92 14.62 11.91
CA ARG A 57 -5.66 15.11 10.74
C ARG A 57 -5.46 16.59 10.42
N ARG A 58 -5.22 17.41 11.46
CA ARG A 58 -4.99 18.85 11.31
C ARG A 58 -3.58 19.21 10.85
N GLU A 59 -2.66 18.26 10.86
CA GLU A 59 -1.29 18.46 10.37
C GLU A 59 -1.21 18.33 8.84
N LEU A 60 -2.28 17.84 8.20
CA LEU A 60 -2.33 17.77 6.76
C LEU A 60 -2.37 19.19 6.17
N SER A 61 -1.39 19.47 5.30
CA SER A 61 -1.40 20.71 4.51
C SER A 61 -2.66 20.77 3.63
N PRO A 62 -3.24 21.96 3.43
CA PRO A 62 -4.36 22.13 2.48
C PRO A 62 -4.07 21.59 1.07
N GLU A 63 -2.80 21.54 0.69
CA GLU A 63 -2.34 20.99 -0.58
C GLU A 63 -2.05 19.48 -0.54
N GLY A 64 -2.09 18.89 0.65
CA GLY A 64 -1.78 17.48 0.88
C GLY A 64 -2.94 16.55 0.51
N SER A 65 -2.62 15.34 0.08
CA SER A 65 -3.61 14.29 -0.13
C SER A 65 -3.82 13.48 1.16
N PHE A 66 -5.08 13.27 1.55
CA PHE A 66 -5.40 12.37 2.66
C PHE A 66 -4.88 10.95 2.39
N ARG A 67 -4.98 10.46 1.15
CA ARG A 67 -4.46 9.16 0.75
C ARG A 67 -2.93 9.07 0.89
N GLY A 68 -2.21 10.09 0.43
CA GLY A 68 -0.76 10.16 0.60
C GLY A 68 -0.35 10.09 2.08
N PHE A 69 -1.03 10.85 2.93
CA PHE A 69 -0.82 10.82 4.38
C PHE A 69 -1.17 9.45 4.99
N LEU A 70 -2.35 8.91 4.69
CA LEU A 70 -2.83 7.62 5.20
C LEU A 70 -1.84 6.49 4.89
N PHE A 71 -1.41 6.38 3.64
CA PHE A 71 -0.46 5.34 3.23
C PHE A 71 0.97 5.60 3.72
N GLY A 72 1.34 6.85 3.98
CA GLY A 72 2.56 7.20 4.68
C GLY A 72 2.57 6.64 6.10
N VAL A 73 1.48 6.87 6.85
CA VAL A 73 1.28 6.32 8.21
C VAL A 73 1.29 4.79 8.18
N ALA A 74 0.50 4.18 7.29
CA ALA A 74 0.43 2.71 7.17
C ALA A 74 1.80 2.08 6.87
N ARG A 75 2.56 2.66 5.92
CA ARG A 75 3.92 2.21 5.59
C ARG A 75 4.87 2.32 6.79
N ASN A 76 4.87 3.44 7.49
CA ASN A 76 5.76 3.63 8.63
C ASN A 76 5.45 2.63 9.75
N LEU A 77 4.17 2.39 10.06
CA LEU A 77 3.75 1.37 11.03
C LEU A 77 4.17 -0.03 10.60
N LEU A 78 4.02 -0.39 9.32
CA LEU A 78 4.47 -1.66 8.77
C LEU A 78 5.98 -1.84 8.94
N LEU A 79 6.78 -0.85 8.54
CA LEU A 79 8.24 -0.94 8.64
C LEU A 79 8.71 -1.04 10.09
N ASP A 80 8.08 -0.30 11.01
CA ASP A 80 8.39 -0.40 12.43
C ASP A 80 8.00 -1.75 13.01
N HIS A 81 6.86 -2.32 12.60
CA HIS A 81 6.45 -3.67 12.98
C HIS A 81 7.48 -4.70 12.52
N LEU A 82 7.86 -4.69 11.24
CA LEU A 82 8.86 -5.60 10.68
C LEU A 82 10.24 -5.46 11.34
N ARG A 83 10.68 -4.23 11.64
CA ARG A 83 11.94 -4.01 12.39
C ARG A 83 11.88 -4.59 13.80
N ARG A 84 10.73 -4.53 14.47
CA ARG A 84 10.55 -5.11 15.81
C ARG A 84 10.57 -6.63 15.76
N ARG A 85 9.89 -7.25 14.79
CA ARG A 85 9.92 -8.71 14.58
C ARG A 85 11.33 -9.20 14.28
N TYR A 86 12.04 -8.55 13.38
CA TYR A 86 13.43 -8.88 13.07
C TYR A 86 14.33 -8.85 14.31
N ARG A 87 14.19 -7.82 15.18
CA ARG A 87 14.97 -7.73 16.43
C ARG A 87 14.62 -8.82 17.46
N ARG A 88 13.42 -9.40 17.38
CA ARG A 88 13.01 -10.54 18.23
C ARG A 88 13.45 -11.89 17.69
N GLY A 89 14.10 -11.92 16.52
CA GLY A 89 14.54 -13.16 15.86
C GLY A 89 13.43 -13.89 15.11
N GLU A 90 12.27 -13.25 14.92
CA GLU A 90 11.16 -13.77 14.14
C GLU A 90 11.44 -13.47 12.67
N HIS A 91 12.05 -14.42 11.96
CA HIS A 91 12.42 -14.30 10.54
C HIS A 91 11.27 -14.85 9.69
N ASP A 92 10.20 -14.09 9.55
CA ASP A 92 9.16 -14.41 8.58
C ASP A 92 9.38 -13.61 7.29
N ASP A 93 9.35 -14.31 6.17
CA ASP A 93 9.24 -13.66 4.86
C ASP A 93 7.90 -12.91 4.80
N VAL A 94 7.97 -11.65 4.39
CA VAL A 94 6.76 -10.83 4.16
C VAL A 94 5.98 -11.44 3.00
N HIS A 95 4.94 -12.21 3.33
CA HIS A 95 4.11 -12.90 2.34
C HIS A 95 3.25 -11.91 1.54
N VAL A 96 3.23 -12.07 0.22
CA VAL A 96 2.27 -11.38 -0.65
C VAL A 96 1.07 -12.28 -0.83
N HIS A 97 -0.02 -12.03 -0.09
CA HIS A 97 -1.27 -12.73 -0.29
C HIS A 97 -1.99 -12.31 -1.57
N SER A 98 -2.71 -13.26 -2.14
CA SER A 98 -3.39 -13.23 -3.42
C SER A 98 -4.36 -12.05 -3.59
N LEU A 99 -4.25 -11.35 -4.70
CA LEU A 99 -5.33 -10.56 -5.28
C LEU A 99 -6.38 -11.55 -5.84
N ARG A 100 -7.42 -11.87 -5.07
CA ARG A 100 -8.57 -12.58 -5.59
C ARG A 100 -9.49 -11.61 -6.30
N ASP A 101 -9.58 -11.78 -7.60
CA ASP A 101 -10.61 -11.16 -8.42
C ASP A 101 -11.60 -12.22 -8.91
N LEU A 102 -12.87 -11.83 -8.99
CA LEU A 102 -14.00 -12.69 -9.20
C LEU A 102 -14.30 -12.85 -10.71
N GLY A 103 -14.41 -14.09 -11.18
CA GLY A 103 -15.14 -14.46 -12.40
C GLY A 103 -14.32 -14.64 -13.68
N THR A 104 -13.85 -15.88 -13.92
CA THR A 104 -13.32 -16.32 -15.23
C THR A 104 -13.60 -17.81 -15.45
N THR A 105 -13.54 -18.24 -16.73
CA THR A 105 -13.68 -19.65 -17.14
C THR A 105 -12.55 -20.53 -16.56
N PRO A 106 -12.74 -21.86 -16.39
CA PRO A 106 -11.74 -22.73 -15.76
C PRO A 106 -10.36 -22.72 -16.43
N SER A 107 -10.29 -22.57 -17.76
CA SER A 107 -9.03 -22.53 -18.50
C SER A 107 -8.30 -21.18 -18.34
N GLU A 108 -9.04 -20.08 -18.37
CA GLU A 108 -8.49 -18.73 -18.12
C GLU A 108 -8.11 -18.55 -16.64
N ALA A 109 -8.84 -19.22 -15.71
CA ALA A 109 -8.51 -19.24 -14.29
C ALA A 109 -7.15 -19.87 -14.04
N VAL A 110 -6.83 -21.03 -14.66
CA VAL A 110 -5.52 -21.69 -14.49
C VAL A 110 -4.37 -20.84 -15.03
N ALA A 111 -4.53 -20.25 -16.23
CA ALA A 111 -3.50 -19.37 -16.81
C ALA A 111 -3.34 -18.06 -16.00
N ARG A 112 -4.42 -17.58 -15.42
CA ARG A 112 -4.43 -16.41 -14.53
C ARG A 112 -3.75 -16.72 -13.21
N ASP A 113 -4.08 -17.86 -12.58
CA ASP A 113 -3.46 -18.32 -11.35
C ASP A 113 -1.93 -18.46 -11.51
N GLU A 114 -1.46 -18.98 -12.65
CA GLU A 114 -0.03 -19.10 -12.93
C GLU A 114 0.65 -17.73 -13.06
N ARG A 115 0.03 -16.80 -13.79
CA ARG A 115 0.55 -15.41 -13.92
C ARG A 115 0.57 -14.68 -12.59
N GLU A 116 -0.47 -14.84 -11.78
CA GLU A 116 -0.57 -14.25 -10.45
C GLU A 116 0.49 -14.86 -9.51
N ARG A 117 0.73 -16.16 -9.61
CA ARG A 117 1.78 -16.84 -8.87
C ARG A 117 3.16 -16.33 -9.25
N MET A 118 3.43 -16.20 -10.55
CA MET A 118 4.71 -15.66 -11.07
C MET A 118 4.92 -14.21 -10.64
N MET A 119 3.88 -13.38 -10.71
CA MET A 119 3.93 -11.98 -10.25
C MET A 119 4.23 -11.90 -8.75
N ARG A 120 3.56 -12.69 -7.92
CA ARG A 120 3.83 -12.76 -6.48
C ARG A 120 5.27 -13.18 -6.20
N GLU A 121 5.73 -14.23 -6.84
CA GLU A 121 7.10 -14.73 -6.70
C GLU A 121 8.13 -13.67 -7.14
N ALA A 122 7.89 -12.96 -8.25
CA ALA A 122 8.75 -11.87 -8.71
C ALA A 122 8.78 -10.71 -7.71
N MET A 123 7.62 -10.35 -7.15
CA MET A 123 7.51 -9.31 -6.12
C MET A 123 8.26 -9.69 -4.83
N HIS A 124 8.35 -10.98 -4.48
CA HIS A 124 9.16 -11.43 -3.35
C HIS A 124 10.68 -11.30 -3.60
N ARG A 125 11.12 -11.38 -4.85
CA ARG A 125 12.53 -11.31 -5.22
C ARG A 125 13.10 -9.91 -5.29
N ILE A 126 12.26 -8.88 -5.22
CA ILE A 126 12.71 -7.49 -5.20
C ILE A 126 12.70 -6.93 -3.76
N PRO A 127 13.56 -5.93 -3.47
CA PRO A 127 13.62 -5.31 -2.16
C PRO A 127 12.26 -4.77 -1.69
N LEU A 128 11.94 -4.93 -0.41
CA LEU A 128 10.66 -4.50 0.19
C LEU A 128 10.29 -3.05 -0.15
N GLU A 129 11.24 -2.12 -0.09
CA GLU A 129 11.00 -0.71 -0.43
C GLU A 129 10.53 -0.52 -1.90
N GLN A 130 11.08 -1.30 -2.82
CA GLN A 130 10.68 -1.27 -4.23
C GLN A 130 9.30 -1.89 -4.42
N ARG A 131 9.02 -2.97 -3.71
CA ARG A 131 7.71 -3.63 -3.70
C ARG A 131 6.63 -2.68 -3.19
N LEU A 132 6.81 -2.06 -2.02
CA LEU A 132 5.87 -1.10 -1.46
C LEU A 132 5.59 0.06 -2.42
N LEU A 133 6.62 0.55 -3.10
CA LEU A 133 6.49 1.63 -4.07
C LEU A 133 5.63 1.23 -5.28
N LEU A 134 5.82 0.01 -5.82
CA LEU A 134 5.01 -0.53 -6.91
C LEU A 134 3.56 -0.74 -6.47
N GLU A 135 3.35 -1.25 -5.27
CA GLU A 135 2.01 -1.46 -4.72
C GLU A 135 1.25 -0.15 -4.57
N LEU A 136 1.85 0.87 -3.97
CA LEU A 136 1.24 2.19 -3.83
C LEU A 136 0.85 2.80 -5.20
N ALA A 137 1.72 2.63 -6.21
CA ALA A 137 1.47 3.17 -7.54
C ALA A 137 0.42 2.39 -8.33
N HIS A 138 0.45 1.04 -8.31
CA HIS A 138 -0.31 0.20 -9.21
C HIS A 138 -1.56 -0.43 -8.59
N TRP A 139 -1.50 -0.85 -7.33
CA TRP A 139 -2.65 -1.45 -6.65
C TRP A 139 -3.48 -0.43 -5.89
N GLU A 140 -2.82 0.50 -5.21
CA GLU A 140 -3.54 1.56 -4.50
C GLU A 140 -3.77 2.79 -5.39
N GLY A 141 -3.18 2.85 -6.58
CA GLY A 141 -3.40 3.91 -7.56
C GLY A 141 -3.02 5.31 -7.08
N LEU A 142 -1.99 5.42 -6.21
CA LEU A 142 -1.50 6.71 -5.78
C LEU A 142 -0.76 7.42 -6.91
N SER A 143 -1.03 8.71 -7.07
CA SER A 143 -0.26 9.59 -7.96
C SER A 143 1.19 9.74 -7.47
N GLY A 144 2.08 10.18 -8.35
CA GLY A 144 3.47 10.47 -7.99
C GLY A 144 3.60 11.48 -6.85
N ARG A 145 2.70 12.47 -6.78
CA ARG A 145 2.63 13.46 -5.69
C ARG A 145 2.20 12.83 -4.36
N GLU A 146 1.20 11.97 -4.37
CA GLU A 146 0.75 11.25 -3.18
C GLU A 146 1.81 10.28 -2.64
N ILE A 147 2.52 9.59 -3.53
CA ILE A 147 3.65 8.74 -3.15
C ILE A 147 4.81 9.59 -2.60
N ALA A 148 5.10 10.74 -3.21
CA ALA A 148 6.10 11.67 -2.72
C ALA A 148 5.80 12.12 -1.28
N GLN A 149 4.54 12.45 -1.00
CA GLN A 149 4.04 12.77 0.32
C GLN A 149 4.16 11.58 1.29
N ALA A 150 3.69 10.39 0.88
CA ALA A 150 3.73 9.18 1.71
C ALA A 150 5.15 8.74 2.09
N LEU A 151 6.11 8.99 1.22
CA LEU A 151 7.53 8.62 1.41
C LEU A 151 8.40 9.77 1.93
N GLU A 152 7.85 10.98 2.05
CA GLU A 152 8.56 12.21 2.44
C GLU A 152 9.78 12.50 1.53
N ILE A 153 9.61 12.32 0.21
CA ILE A 153 10.65 12.53 -0.81
C ILE A 153 10.12 13.39 -1.97
N GLY A 154 11.00 13.93 -2.80
CA GLY A 154 10.58 14.69 -3.99
C GLY A 154 9.98 13.79 -5.10
N GLU A 155 9.04 14.33 -5.89
CA GLU A 155 8.37 13.61 -6.98
C GLU A 155 9.36 13.07 -8.03
N ASN A 156 10.45 13.79 -8.32
CA ASN A 156 11.51 13.31 -9.22
C ASN A 156 12.20 12.06 -8.67
N THR A 157 12.35 11.98 -7.33
CA THR A 157 12.88 10.81 -6.65
C THR A 157 11.90 9.64 -6.74
N VAL A 158 10.59 9.88 -6.61
CA VAL A 158 9.55 8.86 -6.82
C VAL A 158 9.65 8.30 -8.24
N ARG A 159 9.72 9.17 -9.25
CA ARG A 159 9.82 8.75 -10.67
C ARG A 159 11.03 7.86 -10.91
N SER A 160 12.20 8.26 -10.43
CA SER A 160 13.43 7.48 -10.59
C SER A 160 13.40 6.16 -9.82
N ARG A 161 12.83 6.14 -8.60
CA ARG A 161 12.65 4.91 -7.82
C ARG A 161 11.65 3.96 -8.45
N LEU A 162 10.51 4.45 -8.96
CA LEU A 162 9.53 3.65 -9.70
C LEU A 162 10.13 3.03 -10.97
N SER A 163 10.93 3.79 -11.71
CA SER A 163 11.63 3.25 -12.89
C SER A 163 12.53 2.07 -12.53
N ARG A 164 13.34 2.22 -11.46
CA ARG A 164 14.22 1.15 -10.96
C ARG A 164 13.43 -0.04 -10.42
N ALA A 165 12.34 0.20 -9.69
CA ALA A 165 11.50 -0.87 -9.16
C ALA A 165 10.83 -1.69 -10.28
N ARG A 166 10.35 -1.02 -11.35
CA ARG A 166 9.80 -1.70 -12.54
C ARG A 166 10.87 -2.50 -13.28
N ALA A 167 12.09 -1.98 -13.40
CA ALA A 167 13.20 -2.71 -14.02
C ALA A 167 13.55 -3.97 -13.22
N ALA A 168 13.65 -3.86 -11.88
CA ALA A 168 13.92 -4.99 -11.00
C ALA A 168 12.81 -6.06 -11.05
N LEU A 169 11.54 -5.63 -11.10
CA LEU A 169 10.42 -6.56 -11.24
C LEU A 169 10.45 -7.29 -12.59
N ARG A 170 10.74 -6.58 -13.69
CA ARG A 170 10.87 -7.21 -15.02
C ARG A 170 11.98 -8.25 -15.01
N GLU A 171 13.15 -7.93 -14.50
CA GLU A 171 14.27 -8.86 -14.38
C GLU A 171 13.91 -10.08 -13.52
N ALA A 172 13.17 -9.89 -12.43
CA ALA A 172 12.70 -11.00 -11.61
C ALA A 172 11.71 -11.91 -12.36
N LEU A 173 10.80 -11.34 -13.16
CA LEU A 173 9.86 -12.09 -14.00
C LEU A 173 10.57 -12.87 -15.10
N GLU A 174 11.55 -12.26 -15.78
CA GLU A 174 12.37 -12.92 -16.81
C GLU A 174 13.11 -14.14 -16.23
N ARG A 175 13.67 -14.02 -15.03
CA ARG A 175 14.33 -15.15 -14.33
C ARG A 175 13.37 -16.28 -13.94
N LEU A 176 12.07 -15.99 -13.83
CA LEU A 176 11.03 -16.99 -13.58
C LEU A 176 10.49 -17.63 -14.86
N GLY A 177 10.98 -17.20 -16.04
CA GLY A 177 10.51 -17.70 -17.33
C GLY A 177 9.18 -17.08 -17.79
N ALA A 178 8.76 -15.98 -17.19
CA ALA A 178 7.65 -15.19 -17.72
C ALA A 178 8.12 -14.58 -19.06
N ALA A 179 7.49 -14.98 -20.15
CA ALA A 179 7.68 -14.29 -21.42
C ALA A 179 7.25 -12.82 -21.28
N PRO A 180 7.95 -11.89 -21.95
CA PRO A 180 7.64 -10.46 -21.90
C PRO A 180 6.24 -10.15 -22.44
#